data_7b70a3427e4cbda5c75a5678743205cb
#
_entry.id   7b70a3427e4cbda5c75a5678743205cb
#
_cell.length_a   1.000
_cell.length_b   1.000
_cell.length_c   1.000
_cell.angle_alpha   90.00
_cell.angle_beta   90.00
_cell.angle_gamma   90.00
#
_symmetry.space_group_name_H-M   'P 1'
#
loop_
_entity.id
_entity.type
_entity.pdbx_description
1 polymer ?
#
loop_
_entity_poly.entity_id
_entity_poly.type
_entity_poly.pdbx_seq_one_letter_code
_entity_poly.pdbx_strand_id
1 'polypeptide(L)'
;RILDGKKALYNVPLPKKKESKKAILETYTKEYSAEYQSQALIDIAKKLNKKIPNLNQIKKIDIYTSHHTHYVIGTGANDPQKMDPNASRETLDHSIMYIFAVALEDADWHHVKSYTKQRANRKSTIKIWKSITTFEDKKWTKKYHDPNPKNKSFGARVVVTLNNGKKITEQLDRADAHPYGARPFKRQNYINKFLTLTDGI
;
A
#
# COMPACT_ATOMS: atom_id res chain seq x y z
N ARG A 1 -20.47 5.14 -4.48
CA ARG A 1 -21.72 5.87 -4.20
C ARG A 1 -22.64 4.91 -3.46
N ILE A 2 -22.76 5.11 -2.15
CA ILE A 2 -23.55 4.20 -1.29
C ILE A 2 -25.03 4.62 -1.28
N LEU A 3 -25.33 5.83 -1.66
CA LEU A 3 -26.68 6.40 -1.69
C LEU A 3 -26.83 7.28 -2.92
N ASP A 4 -27.38 6.78 -4.00
CA ASP A 4 -27.76 7.64 -5.10
C ASP A 4 -29.27 7.75 -5.23
N GLY A 5 -29.88 8.10 -4.16
CA GLY A 5 -31.16 8.77 -3.95
C GLY A 5 -32.40 8.27 -4.69
N LYS A 6 -32.30 7.51 -5.74
CA LYS A 6 -33.48 7.18 -6.54
C LYS A 6 -33.91 5.73 -6.57
N LYS A 7 -33.08 4.78 -6.23
CA LYS A 7 -33.37 3.34 -6.10
C LYS A 7 -32.13 2.55 -5.71
N ALA A 8 -31.39 2.97 -4.70
CA ALA A 8 -30.34 2.11 -4.13
C ALA A 8 -31.01 0.94 -3.40
N LEU A 9 -31.51 -0.01 -4.15
CA LEU A 9 -31.96 -1.30 -3.61
C LEU A 9 -30.72 -2.15 -3.31
N TYR A 10 -30.01 -1.79 -2.24
CA TYR A 10 -29.06 -2.72 -1.65
C TYR A 10 -29.85 -3.79 -0.94
N ASN A 11 -30.09 -4.87 -1.64
CA ASN A 11 -30.52 -6.10 -0.99
C ASN A 11 -29.28 -6.72 -0.35
N VAL A 12 -28.99 -6.35 0.90
CA VAL A 12 -27.96 -7.02 1.70
C VAL A 12 -28.61 -8.25 2.30
N PRO A 13 -28.34 -9.48 1.80
CA PRO A 13 -28.88 -10.67 2.37
C PRO A 13 -28.32 -10.85 3.78
N LEU A 14 -29.15 -10.67 4.78
CA LEU A 14 -28.79 -11.00 6.16
C LEU A 14 -28.68 -12.52 6.29
N PRO A 15 -27.71 -13.03 7.07
CA PRO A 15 -27.57 -14.45 7.30
C PRO A 15 -28.84 -15.02 7.95
N LYS A 16 -29.34 -16.14 7.43
CA LYS A 16 -30.48 -16.87 7.99
C LYS A 16 -30.14 -17.43 9.37
N LYS A 17 -31.17 -17.80 10.15
CA LYS A 17 -31.00 -18.53 11.42
C LYS A 17 -30.18 -19.78 11.15
N LYS A 18 -29.07 -19.97 11.88
CA LYS A 18 -28.08 -21.06 11.72
C LYS A 18 -27.13 -20.97 10.51
N GLU A 19 -27.20 -19.93 9.71
CA GLU A 19 -26.21 -19.71 8.66
C GLU A 19 -24.93 -19.11 9.26
N SER A 20 -23.78 -19.61 8.81
CA SER A 20 -22.49 -19.07 9.23
C SER A 20 -22.30 -17.65 8.72
N LYS A 21 -21.94 -16.72 9.60
CA LYS A 21 -21.61 -15.34 9.25
C LYS A 21 -20.22 -15.31 8.62
N LYS A 22 -20.13 -15.33 7.29
CA LYS A 22 -18.88 -15.53 6.55
C LYS A 22 -18.21 -14.25 6.09
N ALA A 23 -18.91 -13.10 6.05
CA ALA A 23 -18.41 -11.88 5.44
C ALA A 23 -17.04 -11.44 6.00
N ILE A 24 -16.82 -11.57 7.30
CA ILE A 24 -15.52 -11.26 7.91
C ILE A 24 -14.41 -12.22 7.45
N LEU A 25 -14.74 -13.47 7.14
CA LEU A 25 -13.78 -14.46 6.68
C LEU A 25 -13.38 -14.24 5.21
N GLU A 26 -14.16 -13.44 4.49
CA GLU A 26 -13.91 -13.09 3.08
C GLU A 26 -13.16 -11.75 2.93
N THR A 27 -12.74 -11.15 4.05
CA THR A 27 -11.96 -9.92 4.06
C THR A 27 -10.45 -10.18 3.94
N TYR A 28 -9.72 -9.18 3.48
CA TYR A 28 -8.27 -9.26 3.38
C TYR A 28 -7.61 -8.62 4.61
N THR A 29 -6.62 -9.31 5.17
CA THR A 29 -5.86 -8.78 6.31
C THR A 29 -4.80 -7.80 5.83
N LYS A 30 -4.74 -6.63 6.47
CA LYS A 30 -3.59 -5.75 6.37
C LYS A 30 -2.49 -6.23 7.32
N GLU A 31 -1.29 -6.46 6.82
CA GLU A 31 -0.10 -6.66 7.66
C GLU A 31 0.33 -5.33 8.27
N TYR A 32 0.44 -4.31 7.43
CA TYR A 32 0.89 -2.98 7.81
C TYR A 32 -0.29 -2.06 8.11
N SER A 33 -0.15 -1.20 9.13
CA SER A 33 -1.14 -0.16 9.44
C SER A 33 -0.97 1.01 8.48
N ALA A 34 -1.33 0.78 7.23
CA ALA A 34 -1.29 1.71 6.11
C ALA A 34 -2.47 1.42 5.17
N GLU A 35 -2.72 2.32 4.23
CA GLU A 35 -3.75 2.15 3.21
C GLU A 35 -3.61 0.79 2.50
N TYR A 36 -4.76 0.17 2.08
CA TYR A 36 -4.73 -1.22 1.61
C TYR A 36 -3.93 -1.41 0.30
N GLN A 37 -4.05 -0.49 -0.65
CA GLN A 37 -3.32 -0.56 -1.91
C GLN A 37 -1.80 -0.40 -1.74
N SER A 38 -1.35 0.05 -0.56
CA SER A 38 0.07 0.15 -0.22
C SER A 38 0.69 -1.16 0.26
N GLN A 39 -0.10 -2.16 0.65
CA GLN A 39 0.42 -3.37 1.30
C GLN A 39 1.47 -4.09 0.44
N ALA A 40 1.17 -4.37 -0.83
CA ALA A 40 2.13 -4.97 -1.75
C ALA A 40 3.33 -4.04 -2.05
N LEU A 41 3.10 -2.73 -2.07
CA LEU A 41 4.16 -1.74 -2.30
C LEU A 41 5.15 -1.66 -1.12
N ILE A 42 4.69 -1.83 0.12
CA ILE A 42 5.58 -1.92 1.29
C ILE A 42 6.47 -3.17 1.17
N ASP A 43 5.90 -4.32 0.80
CA ASP A 43 6.68 -5.54 0.56
C ASP A 43 7.71 -5.37 -0.57
N ILE A 44 7.32 -4.70 -1.68
CA ILE A 44 8.22 -4.36 -2.78
C ILE A 44 9.35 -3.44 -2.28
N ALA A 45 9.02 -2.41 -1.49
CA ALA A 45 9.99 -1.48 -0.95
C ALA A 45 11.03 -2.20 -0.06
N LYS A 46 10.60 -3.11 0.80
CA LYS A 46 11.49 -3.95 1.64
C LYS A 46 12.41 -4.84 0.81
N LYS A 47 11.91 -5.38 -0.31
CA LYS A 47 12.73 -6.17 -1.25
C LYS A 47 13.73 -5.30 -2.01
N LEU A 48 13.32 -4.10 -2.43
CA LEU A 48 14.19 -3.16 -3.13
C LEU A 48 15.27 -2.56 -2.24
N ASN A 49 14.97 -2.28 -0.96
CA ASN A 49 15.97 -1.85 0.01
C ASN A 49 17.19 -2.77 0.04
N LYS A 50 16.95 -4.11 0.03
CA LYS A 50 18.03 -5.12 0.02
C LYS A 50 18.83 -5.17 -1.30
N LYS A 51 18.26 -4.66 -2.40
CA LYS A 51 18.87 -4.70 -3.75
C LYS A 51 19.58 -3.41 -4.13
N ILE A 52 19.24 -2.30 -3.49
CA ILE A 52 19.80 -0.99 -3.78
C ILE A 52 20.99 -0.74 -2.84
N PRO A 53 22.23 -0.70 -3.36
CA PRO A 53 23.42 -0.57 -2.51
C PRO A 53 23.45 0.73 -1.70
N ASN A 54 22.93 1.82 -2.27
CA ASN A 54 22.89 3.13 -1.64
C ASN A 54 21.68 3.92 -2.14
N LEU A 55 20.75 4.20 -1.23
CA LEU A 55 19.51 4.93 -1.52
C LEU A 55 19.78 6.37 -2.02
N ASN A 56 20.91 6.97 -1.67
CA ASN A 56 21.29 8.31 -2.17
C ASN A 56 21.53 8.34 -3.68
N GLN A 57 21.78 7.20 -4.32
CA GLN A 57 21.97 7.06 -5.76
C GLN A 57 20.66 6.97 -6.53
N ILE A 58 19.51 6.99 -5.86
CA ILE A 58 18.22 6.97 -6.53
C ILE A 58 18.02 8.29 -7.27
N LYS A 59 17.83 8.19 -8.60
CA LYS A 59 17.47 9.30 -9.47
C LYS A 59 15.95 9.47 -9.56
N LYS A 60 15.22 8.36 -9.78
CA LYS A 60 13.76 8.34 -9.85
C LYS A 60 13.19 6.96 -9.54
N ILE A 61 11.94 6.94 -9.15
CA ILE A 61 11.15 5.73 -8.89
C ILE A 61 9.84 5.83 -9.66
N ASP A 62 9.62 4.89 -10.56
CA ASP A 62 8.39 4.78 -11.34
C ASP A 62 7.55 3.62 -10.79
N ILE A 63 6.33 3.90 -10.30
CA ILE A 63 5.38 2.91 -9.76
C ILE A 63 4.24 2.73 -10.75
N TYR A 64 4.13 1.55 -11.33
CA TYR A 64 3.06 1.14 -12.24
C TYR A 64 2.02 0.35 -11.46
N THR A 65 0.79 0.84 -11.39
CA THR A 65 -0.28 0.30 -10.53
C THR A 65 -1.66 0.47 -11.17
N SER A 66 -2.74 0.17 -10.43
CA SER A 66 -4.10 0.31 -10.94
C SER A 66 -4.53 1.77 -11.11
N HIS A 67 -5.56 1.99 -11.94
CA HIS A 67 -6.22 3.29 -12.09
C HIS A 67 -6.57 3.90 -10.73
N HIS A 68 -7.29 3.14 -9.89
CA HIS A 68 -7.72 3.62 -8.58
C HIS A 68 -6.53 4.06 -7.71
N THR A 69 -5.50 3.22 -7.59
CA THR A 69 -4.31 3.56 -6.80
C THR A 69 -3.61 4.81 -7.34
N HIS A 70 -3.46 4.93 -8.67
CA HIS A 70 -2.81 6.07 -9.29
C HIS A 70 -3.59 7.38 -9.04
N TYR A 71 -4.90 7.39 -9.29
CA TYR A 71 -5.70 8.61 -9.26
C TYR A 71 -6.26 8.97 -7.87
N VAL A 72 -6.25 8.06 -6.90
CA VAL A 72 -6.79 8.35 -5.56
C VAL A 72 -5.68 8.64 -4.55
N ILE A 73 -4.62 7.81 -4.54
CA ILE A 73 -3.55 7.89 -3.53
C ILE A 73 -2.15 8.06 -4.14
N GLY A 74 -2.06 8.11 -5.46
CA GLY A 74 -0.83 8.33 -6.23
C GLY A 74 -0.68 9.75 -6.73
N THR A 75 0.33 9.95 -7.61
CA THR A 75 0.59 11.27 -8.20
C THR A 75 -0.51 11.75 -9.15
N GLY A 76 -1.32 10.85 -9.71
CA GLY A 76 -2.47 11.20 -10.54
C GLY A 76 -3.63 11.83 -9.78
N ALA A 77 -3.64 11.78 -8.45
CA ALA A 77 -4.62 12.49 -7.62
C ALA A 77 -4.53 14.02 -7.75
N ASN A 78 -3.36 14.53 -8.19
CA ASN A 78 -3.05 15.96 -8.28
C ASN A 78 -3.32 16.73 -6.97
N ASP A 79 -3.11 16.05 -5.83
CA ASP A 79 -3.33 16.58 -4.49
C ASP A 79 -1.98 16.94 -3.86
N PRO A 80 -1.65 18.24 -3.73
CA PRO A 80 -0.37 18.67 -3.19
C PRO A 80 -0.16 18.29 -1.73
N GLN A 81 -1.23 18.07 -0.96
CA GLN A 81 -1.11 17.63 0.44
C GLN A 81 -0.44 16.26 0.56
N LYS A 82 -0.56 15.41 -0.47
CA LYS A 82 0.11 14.10 -0.53
C LYS A 82 1.63 14.19 -0.68
N MET A 83 2.15 15.39 -0.87
CA MET A 83 3.58 15.70 -0.96
C MET A 83 4.05 16.66 0.15
N ASP A 84 3.19 16.96 1.13
CA ASP A 84 3.49 17.85 2.25
C ASP A 84 3.95 17.05 3.48
N PRO A 85 5.21 17.21 3.94
CA PRO A 85 5.70 16.54 5.15
C PRO A 85 5.03 17.01 6.46
N ASN A 86 4.25 18.09 6.42
CA ASN A 86 3.48 18.57 7.54
C ASN A 86 1.99 18.16 7.47
N ALA A 87 1.61 17.40 6.46
CA ALA A 87 0.25 16.89 6.33
C ALA A 87 -0.15 16.02 7.53
N SER A 88 -1.46 15.87 7.72
CA SER A 88 -2.00 14.99 8.79
C SER A 88 -1.60 13.54 8.55
N ARG A 89 -1.68 12.73 9.62
CA ARG A 89 -1.44 11.29 9.53
C ARG A 89 -2.36 10.63 8.48
N GLU A 90 -3.61 11.04 8.43
CA GLU A 90 -4.61 10.51 7.49
C GLU A 90 -4.22 10.82 6.04
N THR A 91 -3.74 12.02 5.78
CA THR A 91 -3.23 12.41 4.46
C THR A 91 -1.99 11.61 4.08
N LEU A 92 -1.04 11.46 5.00
CA LEU A 92 0.17 10.64 4.79
C LEU A 92 -0.17 9.17 4.55
N ASP A 93 -1.20 8.64 5.25
CA ASP A 93 -1.71 7.27 5.04
C ASP A 93 -2.35 7.08 3.65
N HIS A 94 -2.78 8.14 3.02
CA HIS A 94 -3.32 8.15 1.66
C HIS A 94 -2.34 8.72 0.62
N SER A 95 -1.04 8.67 0.90
CA SER A 95 0.04 9.01 -0.04
C SER A 95 0.93 7.80 -0.29
N ILE A 96 0.73 7.14 -1.44
CA ILE A 96 1.58 6.01 -1.87
C ILE A 96 3.05 6.44 -1.94
N MET A 97 3.32 7.66 -2.35
CA MET A 97 4.68 8.18 -2.47
C MET A 97 5.36 8.26 -1.10
N TYR A 98 4.64 8.76 -0.09
CA TYR A 98 5.13 8.80 1.29
C TYR A 98 5.36 7.39 1.85
N ILE A 99 4.32 6.54 1.79
CA ILE A 99 4.36 5.19 2.35
C ILE A 99 5.52 4.40 1.73
N PHE A 100 5.67 4.48 0.40
CA PHE A 100 6.74 3.78 -0.30
C PHE A 100 8.13 4.31 0.08
N ALA A 101 8.30 5.63 0.18
CA ALA A 101 9.59 6.24 0.54
C ALA A 101 10.05 5.82 1.94
N VAL A 102 9.13 5.86 2.92
CA VAL A 102 9.40 5.42 4.30
C VAL A 102 9.74 3.93 4.35
N ALA A 103 8.93 3.09 3.73
CA ALA A 103 9.13 1.65 3.72
C ALA A 103 10.44 1.25 3.01
N LEU A 104 10.81 1.98 1.94
CA LEU A 104 12.08 1.77 1.24
C LEU A 104 13.29 2.17 2.09
N GLU A 105 13.18 3.26 2.84
CA GLU A 105 14.29 3.76 3.65
C GLU A 105 14.50 2.93 4.93
N ASP A 106 13.40 2.55 5.61
CA ASP A 106 13.47 1.81 6.88
C ASP A 106 13.52 0.28 6.70
N ALA A 107 13.24 -0.24 5.51
CA ALA A 107 13.00 -1.65 5.23
C ALA A 107 11.91 -2.26 6.14
N ASP A 108 11.04 -1.42 6.68
CA ASP A 108 9.97 -1.78 7.62
C ASP A 108 8.84 -0.75 7.61
N TRP A 109 7.75 -1.05 8.34
CA TRP A 109 6.64 -0.16 8.55
C TRP A 109 6.08 -0.28 9.97
N HIS A 110 6.02 0.83 10.69
CA HIS A 110 5.52 0.89 12.06
C HIS A 110 4.30 1.81 12.17
N HIS A 111 3.25 1.36 12.84
CA HIS A 111 1.95 2.02 12.93
C HIS A 111 1.97 3.44 13.56
N VAL A 112 3.01 3.77 14.35
CA VAL A 112 3.22 5.11 14.94
C VAL A 112 4.46 5.76 14.37
N LYS A 113 5.63 5.10 14.49
CA LYS A 113 6.94 5.70 14.15
C LYS A 113 7.02 6.14 12.70
N SER A 114 6.38 5.41 11.77
CA SER A 114 6.37 5.75 10.35
C SER A 114 5.55 7.01 10.02
N TYR A 115 4.71 7.49 10.94
CA TYR A 115 3.86 8.68 10.74
C TYR A 115 4.26 9.89 11.58
N THR A 116 5.37 9.85 12.33
CA THR A 116 5.78 10.99 13.13
C THR A 116 6.20 12.18 12.24
N LYS A 117 5.95 13.40 12.71
CA LYS A 117 6.40 14.61 12.02
C LYS A 117 7.91 14.60 11.76
N GLN A 118 8.70 14.11 12.72
CA GLN A 118 10.14 13.97 12.58
C GLN A 118 10.49 13.02 11.43
N ARG A 119 9.76 11.90 11.31
CA ARG A 119 9.97 10.92 10.24
C ARG A 119 9.62 11.48 8.87
N ALA A 120 8.48 12.15 8.74
CA ALA A 120 8.02 12.77 7.50
C ALA A 120 8.95 13.92 7.03
N ASN A 121 9.52 14.67 7.97
CA ASN A 121 10.41 15.79 7.67
C ASN A 121 11.90 15.40 7.50
N ARG A 122 12.26 14.10 7.55
CA ARG A 122 13.63 13.66 7.30
C ARG A 122 14.04 13.98 5.86
N LYS A 123 15.14 14.70 5.68
CA LYS A 123 15.62 15.15 4.36
C LYS A 123 15.80 14.02 3.35
N SER A 124 16.32 12.86 3.78
CA SER A 124 16.47 11.68 2.92
C SER A 124 15.13 11.11 2.48
N THR A 125 14.14 11.05 3.37
CA THR A 125 12.77 10.62 3.04
C THR A 125 12.14 11.55 2.01
N ILE A 126 12.21 12.87 2.23
CA ILE A 126 11.66 13.86 1.31
C ILE A 126 12.31 13.74 -0.08
N LYS A 127 13.63 13.50 -0.13
CA LYS A 127 14.34 13.27 -1.39
C LYS A 127 13.80 12.06 -2.14
N ILE A 128 13.66 10.92 -1.48
CA ILE A 128 13.09 9.70 -2.07
C ILE A 128 11.65 9.95 -2.47
N TRP A 129 10.83 10.49 -1.57
CA TRP A 129 9.42 10.78 -1.79
C TRP A 129 9.18 11.61 -3.05
N LYS A 130 9.93 12.73 -3.21
CA LYS A 130 9.86 13.60 -4.37
C LYS A 130 10.37 12.97 -5.68
N SER A 131 11.10 11.87 -5.61
CA SER A 131 11.57 11.13 -6.78
C SER A 131 10.56 10.10 -7.32
N ILE A 132 9.42 9.93 -6.62
CA ILE A 132 8.41 8.93 -6.96
C ILE A 132 7.35 9.53 -7.89
N THR A 133 7.06 8.82 -8.98
CA THR A 133 5.92 9.07 -9.85
C THR A 133 5.13 7.78 -10.01
N THR A 134 3.80 7.87 -9.93
CA THR A 134 2.93 6.72 -10.19
C THR A 134 2.36 6.80 -11.62
N PHE A 135 2.04 5.65 -12.20
CA PHE A 135 1.42 5.51 -13.51
C PHE A 135 0.33 4.45 -13.47
N GLU A 136 -0.77 4.70 -14.18
CA GLU A 136 -1.72 3.63 -14.45
C GLU A 136 -1.09 2.62 -15.40
N ASP A 137 -1.25 1.34 -15.06
CA ASP A 137 -1.00 0.21 -15.94
C ASP A 137 -2.29 -0.61 -16.05
N LYS A 138 -2.85 -0.70 -17.25
CA LYS A 138 -4.13 -1.38 -17.52
C LYS A 138 -4.17 -2.83 -17.04
N LYS A 139 -3.03 -3.51 -17.00
CA LYS A 139 -2.92 -4.86 -16.41
C LYS A 139 -3.33 -4.87 -14.94
N TRP A 140 -2.84 -3.90 -14.16
CA TRP A 140 -3.18 -3.77 -12.75
C TRP A 140 -4.61 -3.28 -12.55
N THR A 141 -5.10 -2.37 -13.38
CA THR A 141 -6.49 -1.92 -13.37
C THR A 141 -7.45 -3.09 -13.62
N LYS A 142 -7.17 -3.94 -14.60
CA LYS A 142 -7.97 -5.15 -14.85
C LYS A 142 -7.97 -6.09 -13.65
N LYS A 143 -6.82 -6.36 -13.06
CA LYS A 143 -6.70 -7.24 -11.88
C LYS A 143 -7.41 -6.64 -10.65
N TYR A 144 -7.36 -5.33 -10.46
CA TYR A 144 -8.04 -4.63 -9.36
C TYR A 144 -9.56 -4.85 -9.40
N HIS A 145 -10.15 -4.87 -10.58
CA HIS A 145 -11.58 -5.03 -10.80
C HIS A 145 -12.02 -6.48 -11.09
N ASP A 146 -11.09 -7.45 -11.05
CA ASP A 146 -11.44 -8.85 -11.35
C ASP A 146 -12.48 -9.35 -10.33
N PRO A 147 -13.63 -9.89 -10.79
CA PRO A 147 -14.67 -10.39 -9.90
C PRO A 147 -14.26 -11.68 -9.18
N ASN A 148 -13.29 -12.42 -9.73
CA ASN A 148 -12.79 -13.63 -9.10
C ASN A 148 -11.74 -13.26 -8.02
N PRO A 149 -12.00 -13.56 -6.72
CA PRO A 149 -11.06 -13.25 -5.64
C PRO A 149 -9.66 -13.87 -5.83
N LYS A 150 -9.58 -14.99 -6.55
CA LYS A 150 -8.28 -15.63 -6.85
C LYS A 150 -7.45 -14.86 -7.87
N ASN A 151 -8.07 -14.06 -8.72
CA ASN A 151 -7.41 -13.22 -9.72
C ASN A 151 -7.24 -11.77 -9.25
N LYS A 152 -8.17 -11.32 -8.40
CA LYS A 152 -8.17 -9.95 -7.86
C LYS A 152 -6.84 -9.64 -7.18
N SER A 153 -6.29 -8.48 -7.51
CA SER A 153 -4.95 -8.11 -7.08
C SER A 153 -4.82 -6.58 -6.92
N PHE A 154 -4.17 -6.18 -5.84
CA PHE A 154 -3.80 -4.79 -5.53
C PHE A 154 -2.28 -4.63 -5.62
N GLY A 155 -1.72 -5.18 -6.69
CA GLY A 155 -0.30 -5.23 -6.92
C GLY A 155 0.26 -4.03 -7.66
N ALA A 156 1.58 -4.07 -7.85
CA ALA A 156 2.30 -3.07 -8.60
C ALA A 156 3.62 -3.62 -9.15
N ARG A 157 4.17 -2.88 -10.13
CA ARG A 157 5.56 -3.01 -10.59
C ARG A 157 6.28 -1.69 -10.31
N VAL A 158 7.45 -1.77 -9.72
CA VAL A 158 8.28 -0.61 -9.37
C VAL A 158 9.60 -0.69 -10.13
N VAL A 159 9.99 0.43 -10.74
CA VAL A 159 11.28 0.58 -11.43
C VAL A 159 12.06 1.70 -10.76
N VAL A 160 13.15 1.36 -10.12
CA VAL A 160 14.10 2.33 -9.54
C VAL A 160 15.22 2.56 -10.55
N THR A 161 15.42 3.81 -10.95
CA THR A 161 16.55 4.23 -11.79
C THR A 161 17.59 4.92 -10.93
N LEU A 162 18.83 4.45 -10.97
CA LEU A 162 19.95 5.03 -10.26
C LEU A 162 20.62 6.13 -11.09
N ASN A 163 21.47 6.97 -10.45
CA ASN A 163 22.18 8.07 -11.11
C ASN A 163 23.08 7.62 -12.26
N ASN A 164 23.60 6.38 -12.20
CA ASN A 164 24.41 5.79 -13.26
C ASN A 164 23.57 5.16 -14.40
N GLY A 165 22.24 5.34 -14.38
CA GLY A 165 21.31 4.79 -15.36
C GLY A 165 20.89 3.34 -15.12
N LYS A 166 21.49 2.62 -14.16
CA LYS A 166 21.10 1.25 -13.82
C LYS A 166 19.64 1.24 -13.33
N LYS A 167 18.85 0.27 -13.79
CA LYS A 167 17.47 0.06 -13.36
C LYS A 167 17.37 -1.20 -12.51
N ILE A 168 16.64 -1.09 -11.41
CA ILE A 168 16.31 -2.20 -10.51
C ILE A 168 14.79 -2.30 -10.48
N THR A 169 14.24 -3.48 -10.77
CA THR A 169 12.80 -3.69 -10.88
C THR A 169 12.33 -4.75 -9.89
N GLU A 170 11.19 -4.49 -9.26
CA GLU A 170 10.44 -5.43 -8.45
C GLU A 170 8.95 -5.38 -8.81
N GLN A 171 8.29 -6.52 -8.64
CA GLN A 171 6.85 -6.64 -8.88
C GLN A 171 6.23 -7.63 -7.90
N LEU A 172 5.05 -7.30 -7.39
CA LEU A 172 4.18 -8.22 -6.67
C LEU A 172 2.74 -8.06 -7.14
N ASP A 173 2.06 -9.16 -7.31
CA ASP A 173 0.61 -9.17 -7.59
C ASP A 173 -0.19 -8.89 -6.32
N ARG A 174 0.27 -9.38 -5.17
CA ARG A 174 -0.39 -9.27 -3.86
C ARG A 174 0.63 -9.06 -2.76
N ALA A 175 0.20 -8.46 -1.67
CA ALA A 175 0.97 -8.44 -0.43
C ALA A 175 1.31 -9.86 0.05
N ASP A 176 2.46 -10.02 0.66
CA ASP A 176 2.93 -11.33 1.13
C ASP A 176 1.96 -11.93 2.17
N ALA A 177 1.33 -11.11 3.01
CA ALA A 177 0.36 -11.54 4.03
C ALA A 177 -1.04 -11.85 3.51
N HIS A 178 -1.33 -11.55 2.23
CA HIS A 178 -2.62 -11.87 1.62
C HIS A 178 -2.89 -13.39 1.65
N PRO A 179 -4.15 -13.88 1.77
CA PRO A 179 -4.46 -15.32 1.77
C PRO A 179 -3.86 -16.11 0.59
N TYR A 180 -3.67 -15.45 -0.55
CA TYR A 180 -3.01 -16.01 -1.75
C TYR A 180 -1.61 -15.40 -1.97
N GLY A 181 -1.02 -14.77 -0.96
CA GLY A 181 0.33 -14.21 -1.00
C GLY A 181 1.40 -15.26 -0.66
N ALA A 182 2.66 -14.84 -0.65
CA ALA A 182 3.80 -15.72 -0.38
C ALA A 182 3.88 -16.17 1.09
N ARG A 183 3.28 -15.39 2.01
CA ARG A 183 3.37 -15.60 3.45
C ARG A 183 2.02 -15.29 4.12
N PRO A 184 0.94 -16.05 3.80
CA PRO A 184 -0.38 -15.79 4.34
C PRO A 184 -0.39 -15.74 5.87
N PHE A 185 -1.17 -14.82 6.43
CA PHE A 185 -1.31 -14.72 7.88
C PHE A 185 -1.89 -15.99 8.48
N LYS A 186 -1.22 -16.45 9.54
CA LYS A 186 -1.67 -17.53 10.44
C LYS A 186 -2.04 -16.93 11.79
N ARG A 187 -2.66 -17.72 12.67
CA ARG A 187 -3.09 -17.29 14.01
C ARG A 187 -2.02 -16.49 14.75
N GLN A 188 -0.78 -16.95 14.75
CA GLN A 188 0.31 -16.28 15.45
C GLN A 188 0.59 -14.87 14.90
N ASN A 189 0.45 -14.67 13.58
CA ASN A 189 0.64 -13.36 12.97
C ASN A 189 -0.43 -12.35 13.47
N TYR A 190 -1.69 -12.80 13.63
CA TYR A 190 -2.75 -11.96 14.20
C TYR A 190 -2.47 -11.60 15.65
N ILE A 191 -2.04 -12.58 16.47
CA ILE A 191 -1.67 -12.36 17.88
C ILE A 191 -0.52 -11.36 17.97
N ASN A 192 0.55 -11.56 17.20
CA ASN A 192 1.71 -10.67 17.20
C ASN A 192 1.32 -9.25 16.77
N LYS A 193 0.48 -9.11 15.74
CA LYS A 193 -0.01 -7.81 15.32
C LYS A 193 -0.85 -7.13 16.41
N PHE A 194 -1.74 -7.87 17.07
CA PHE A 194 -2.51 -7.34 18.20
C PHE A 194 -1.58 -6.82 19.30
N LEU A 195 -0.63 -7.62 19.75
CA LEU A 195 0.33 -7.23 20.78
C LEU A 195 1.14 -5.98 20.38
N THR A 196 1.58 -5.90 19.11
CA THR A 196 2.29 -4.72 18.61
C THR A 196 1.42 -3.46 18.62
N LEU A 197 0.13 -3.58 18.31
CA LEU A 197 -0.78 -2.44 18.24
C LEU A 197 -1.26 -1.97 19.63
N THR A 198 -1.19 -2.84 20.62
CA THR A 198 -1.59 -2.57 22.01
C THR A 198 -0.40 -2.32 22.94
N ASP A 199 0.82 -2.30 22.41
CA ASP A 199 2.02 -1.99 23.19
C ASP A 199 1.95 -0.56 23.73
N GLY A 200 2.01 -0.44 25.04
CA GLY A 200 1.93 0.85 25.74
C GLY A 200 0.49 1.35 26.06
N ILE A 201 -0.54 0.49 25.92
CA ILE A 201 -1.90 0.78 26.38
C ILE A 201 -2.11 0.21 27.80
#